data_f157f0278be8f92f3cf3013ddf13e6fa
#
_entry.id   f157f0278be8f92f3cf3013ddf13e6fa
#
_cell.length_a   1.000
_cell.length_b   1.000
_cell.length_c   1.000
_cell.angle_alpha   90.00
_cell.angle_beta   90.00
_cell.angle_gamma   90.00
#
_symmetry.space_group_name_H-M   'P 1'
#
loop_
_entity.id
_entity.type
_entity.pdbx_description
1 polymer ?
#
loop_
_entity_poly.entity_id
_entity_poly.type
_entity_poly.pdbx_seq_one_letter_code
_entity_poly.pdbx_strand_id
1 'polypeptide(L)'
;MDGTLLEWLAGLGQGELAGLLALRPDVLGPVPPRRLSELAERLDAPESVHLVLSRTPLPCLLLAEALLVSARGGRSLDELVSEGFDRGGLVDELERRALVRRGDGGALHLAAGLPAVLPTPLGLGPELGGVLTQVTVAELTDLFKRLGGTGTGRKAVLVESISAVLADPERLARLVDRAPAGTRELLDDFVWRGPARVLDELPAFGFRQRGPMTPARWAREHGFVWGVDWERTYVMPMEVALALRGRDYRVDISVERPAIGTVPVAAELVAHEASVAALRVLDRAAALLEAVAAQALPELKGGGVGVKEVRRLGGLLGCAEDEVRLLLDVTYAAGLLAPNPVTEVRARRTTEVRRNGVSPTPAYDAWLALPPAERLAALVEAWWRLPISPTRRYEGKSRTPLAPVGSGTPSSVIREVVFGLLPAGAAVSEPEEVVAAASWHLPLLQRAGAREVVLAVLTESRMLGLVAADALTPLGLVLRTGPEAARSGAGSAAGGWSEGGRPVAEVAAGLLAAARQQALFGTDLTA
;
A
#
# COMPACT_ATOMS: atom_id res chain seq x y z
N MET A 1 -1.16 -33.16 16.71
CA MET A 1 -2.09 -32.04 17.07
C MET A 1 -1.52 -30.82 16.38
N ASP A 2 -2.25 -30.29 15.39
CA ASP A 2 -1.80 -29.07 14.71
C ASP A 2 -1.86 -27.91 15.71
N GLY A 3 -0.69 -27.44 16.18
CA GLY A 3 -0.60 -26.38 17.19
C GLY A 3 -1.33 -25.12 16.71
N THR A 4 -2.38 -24.73 17.43
CA THR A 4 -3.13 -23.52 17.12
C THR A 4 -2.26 -22.27 17.33
N LEU A 5 -2.61 -21.12 16.72
CA LEU A 5 -1.93 -19.84 17.00
C LEU A 5 -1.93 -19.54 18.52
N LEU A 6 -2.99 -19.91 19.22
CA LEU A 6 -3.11 -19.74 20.66
C LEU A 6 -2.06 -20.57 21.45
N GLU A 7 -1.83 -21.83 21.07
CA GLU A 7 -0.82 -22.69 21.70
C GLU A 7 0.60 -22.17 21.44
N TRP A 8 0.88 -21.71 20.22
CA TRP A 8 2.14 -21.07 19.87
C TRP A 8 2.37 -19.79 20.72
N LEU A 9 1.37 -18.90 20.83
CA LEU A 9 1.47 -17.71 21.66
C LEU A 9 1.69 -18.04 23.14
N ALA A 10 1.05 -19.09 23.66
CA ALA A 10 1.24 -19.54 25.03
C ALA A 10 2.63 -20.11 25.30
N GLY A 11 3.33 -20.57 24.28
CA GLY A 11 4.71 -21.06 24.36
C GLY A 11 5.78 -19.96 24.28
N LEU A 12 5.42 -18.73 23.87
CA LEU A 12 6.37 -17.61 23.77
C LEU A 12 6.83 -17.12 25.14
N GLY A 13 8.13 -16.86 25.27
CA GLY A 13 8.70 -16.15 26.40
C GLY A 13 8.28 -14.67 26.44
N GLN A 14 8.40 -14.05 27.62
CA GLN A 14 8.02 -12.64 27.81
C GLN A 14 8.73 -11.70 26.82
N GLY A 15 10.03 -11.93 26.54
CA GLY A 15 10.81 -11.14 25.58
C GLY A 15 10.34 -11.31 24.15
N GLU A 16 10.00 -12.53 23.75
CA GLU A 16 9.51 -12.85 22.40
C GLU A 16 8.13 -12.23 22.16
N LEU A 17 7.23 -12.33 23.15
CA LEU A 17 5.92 -11.69 23.10
C LEU A 17 6.04 -10.16 23.02
N ALA A 18 6.93 -9.55 23.81
CA ALA A 18 7.20 -8.11 23.74
C ALA A 18 7.76 -7.71 22.37
N GLY A 19 8.67 -8.50 21.81
CA GLY A 19 9.20 -8.31 20.44
C GLY A 19 8.10 -8.41 19.38
N LEU A 20 7.21 -9.39 19.47
CA LEU A 20 6.05 -9.52 18.58
C LEU A 20 5.14 -8.29 18.66
N LEU A 21 4.78 -7.85 19.85
CA LEU A 21 3.90 -6.69 20.04
C LEU A 21 4.55 -5.38 19.57
N ALA A 22 5.87 -5.25 19.66
CA ALA A 22 6.59 -4.12 19.09
C ALA A 22 6.52 -4.09 17.55
N LEU A 23 6.55 -5.26 16.89
CA LEU A 23 6.39 -5.39 15.44
C LEU A 23 4.91 -5.30 14.99
N ARG A 24 3.98 -5.57 15.90
CA ARG A 24 2.53 -5.61 15.66
C ARG A 24 1.77 -4.66 16.60
N PRO A 25 2.08 -3.35 16.58
CA PRO A 25 1.35 -2.38 17.40
C PRO A 25 -0.14 -2.25 17.02
N ASP A 26 -0.50 -2.68 15.82
CA ASP A 26 -1.86 -2.70 15.28
C ASP A 26 -2.82 -3.56 16.13
N VAL A 27 -2.33 -4.67 16.69
CA VAL A 27 -3.17 -5.58 17.49
C VAL A 27 -3.47 -5.06 18.89
N LEU A 28 -2.73 -4.05 19.36
CA LEU A 28 -2.97 -3.44 20.66
C LEU A 28 -4.23 -2.56 20.63
N GLY A 29 -4.49 -1.86 19.52
CA GLY A 29 -5.67 -1.00 19.34
C GLY A 29 -5.84 0.05 20.44
N PRO A 30 -6.99 0.75 20.50
CA PRO A 30 -7.29 1.68 21.58
C PRO A 30 -7.59 0.95 22.91
N VAL A 31 -7.99 -0.32 22.85
CA VAL A 31 -8.18 -1.19 24.00
C VAL A 31 -7.30 -2.43 23.82
N PRO A 32 -6.23 -2.60 24.61
CA PRO A 32 -5.34 -3.76 24.52
C PRO A 32 -6.08 -5.08 24.76
N PRO A 33 -5.67 -6.18 24.08
CA PRO A 33 -6.27 -7.50 24.31
C PRO A 33 -5.96 -7.96 25.75
N ARG A 34 -6.96 -8.53 26.39
CA ARG A 34 -6.84 -9.02 27.78
C ARG A 34 -6.54 -10.51 27.87
N ARG A 35 -6.68 -11.24 26.75
CA ARG A 35 -6.49 -12.69 26.67
C ARG A 35 -5.67 -13.02 25.42
N LEU A 36 -4.90 -14.11 25.49
CA LEU A 36 -4.16 -14.60 24.33
C LEU A 36 -5.08 -14.99 23.16
N SER A 37 -6.31 -15.44 23.42
CA SER A 37 -7.29 -15.72 22.37
C SER A 37 -7.70 -14.47 21.61
N GLU A 38 -7.93 -13.34 22.30
CA GLU A 38 -8.22 -12.06 21.65
C GLU A 38 -7.02 -11.56 20.82
N LEU A 39 -5.80 -11.77 21.33
CA LEU A 39 -4.58 -11.44 20.60
C LEU A 39 -4.45 -12.32 19.35
N ALA A 40 -4.71 -13.62 19.45
CA ALA A 40 -4.68 -14.55 18.32
C ALA A 40 -5.67 -14.15 17.22
N GLU A 41 -6.91 -13.85 17.58
CA GLU A 41 -7.93 -13.39 16.64
C GLU A 41 -7.51 -12.10 15.91
N ARG A 42 -6.91 -11.13 16.63
CA ARG A 42 -6.43 -9.88 16.04
C ARG A 42 -5.22 -10.09 15.11
N LEU A 43 -4.29 -10.98 15.50
CA LEU A 43 -3.12 -11.31 14.68
C LEU A 43 -3.49 -11.97 13.35
N ASP A 44 -4.53 -12.80 13.35
CA ASP A 44 -5.02 -13.51 12.16
C ASP A 44 -6.06 -12.71 11.35
N ALA A 45 -6.52 -11.56 11.85
CA ALA A 45 -7.45 -10.69 11.12
C ALA A 45 -6.82 -10.19 9.81
N PRO A 46 -7.52 -10.26 8.65
CA PRO A 46 -6.97 -9.85 7.35
C PRO A 46 -6.43 -8.42 7.34
N GLU A 47 -7.08 -7.49 8.03
CA GLU A 47 -6.65 -6.09 8.12
C GLU A 47 -5.31 -5.95 8.84
N SER A 48 -5.12 -6.71 9.92
CA SER A 48 -3.89 -6.75 10.70
C SER A 48 -2.76 -7.44 9.91
N VAL A 49 -3.06 -8.55 9.24
CA VAL A 49 -2.13 -9.23 8.32
C VAL A 49 -1.72 -8.30 7.17
N HIS A 50 -2.67 -7.54 6.59
CA HIS A 50 -2.36 -6.55 5.55
C HIS A 50 -1.38 -5.47 6.04
N LEU A 51 -1.63 -4.92 7.24
CA LEU A 51 -0.77 -3.88 7.80
C LEU A 51 0.66 -4.37 8.02
N VAL A 52 0.84 -5.59 8.54
CA VAL A 52 2.19 -6.13 8.75
C VAL A 52 2.88 -6.49 7.44
N LEU A 53 2.16 -7.07 6.49
CA LEU A 53 2.71 -7.36 5.15
C LEU A 53 3.12 -6.08 4.41
N SER A 54 2.42 -4.98 4.64
CA SER A 54 2.78 -3.68 4.08
C SER A 54 4.16 -3.17 4.54
N ARG A 55 4.69 -3.71 5.63
CA ARG A 55 6.00 -3.38 6.20
C ARG A 55 6.99 -4.55 6.10
N THR A 56 6.68 -5.55 5.32
CA THR A 56 7.49 -6.78 5.17
C THR A 56 8.29 -6.69 3.88
N PRO A 57 9.63 -6.89 3.91
CA PRO A 57 10.49 -6.81 2.72
C PRO A 57 10.10 -7.80 1.63
N LEU A 58 10.44 -7.46 0.37
CA LEU A 58 10.10 -8.26 -0.81
C LEU A 58 10.51 -9.74 -0.70
N PRO A 59 11.71 -10.12 -0.23
CA PRO A 59 12.06 -11.54 -0.07
C PRO A 59 11.12 -12.31 0.85
N CYS A 60 10.72 -11.69 1.97
CA CYS A 60 9.77 -12.29 2.91
C CYS A 60 8.36 -12.41 2.32
N LEU A 61 7.90 -11.41 1.55
CA LEU A 61 6.62 -11.50 0.86
C LEU A 61 6.63 -12.63 -0.17
N LEU A 62 7.68 -12.72 -1.00
CA LEU A 62 7.81 -13.79 -2.00
C LEU A 62 7.84 -15.18 -1.35
N LEU A 63 8.52 -15.34 -0.21
CA LEU A 63 8.49 -16.57 0.55
C LEU A 63 7.09 -16.89 1.10
N ALA A 64 6.38 -15.90 1.66
CA ALA A 64 5.01 -16.09 2.15
C ALA A 64 4.05 -16.47 1.00
N GLU A 65 4.19 -15.87 -0.17
CA GLU A 65 3.42 -16.23 -1.38
C GLU A 65 3.75 -17.65 -1.87
N ALA A 66 5.02 -18.04 -1.88
CA ALA A 66 5.44 -19.40 -2.26
C ALA A 66 4.91 -20.45 -1.28
N LEU A 67 4.96 -20.17 0.03
CA LEU A 67 4.38 -21.02 1.06
C LEU A 67 2.86 -21.17 0.87
N LEU A 68 2.17 -20.08 0.54
CA LEU A 68 0.73 -20.10 0.30
C LEU A 68 0.37 -20.92 -0.95
N VAL A 69 1.17 -20.83 -2.03
CA VAL A 69 1.00 -21.67 -3.24
C VAL A 69 1.23 -23.14 -2.92
N SER A 70 2.28 -23.44 -2.13
CA SER A 70 2.56 -24.83 -1.71
C SER A 70 1.42 -25.39 -0.84
N ALA A 71 0.91 -24.61 0.11
CA ALA A 71 -0.21 -25.02 0.98
C ALA A 71 -1.54 -25.26 0.21
N ARG A 72 -1.74 -24.60 -0.94
CA ARG A 72 -2.89 -24.79 -1.83
C ARG A 72 -2.76 -26.03 -2.76
N GLY A 73 -1.80 -26.93 -2.52
CA GLY A 73 -1.59 -28.11 -3.35
C GLY A 73 -0.88 -27.84 -4.67
N GLY A 74 -0.20 -26.69 -4.78
CA GLY A 74 0.74 -26.41 -5.85
C GLY A 74 2.00 -27.28 -5.75
N ARG A 75 3.10 -26.78 -6.31
CA ARG A 75 4.42 -27.45 -6.15
C ARG A 75 4.91 -27.29 -4.71
N SER A 76 5.76 -28.21 -4.28
CA SER A 76 6.47 -28.07 -3.00
C SER A 76 7.29 -26.78 -2.96
N LEU A 77 7.57 -26.27 -1.77
CA LEU A 77 8.38 -25.06 -1.62
C LEU A 77 9.75 -25.20 -2.27
N ASP A 78 10.38 -26.37 -2.16
CA ASP A 78 11.70 -26.66 -2.75
C ASP A 78 11.69 -26.69 -4.29
N GLU A 79 10.54 -26.98 -4.88
CA GLU A 79 10.34 -26.91 -6.33
C GLU A 79 9.96 -25.50 -6.82
N LEU A 80 9.43 -24.66 -5.95
CA LEU A 80 8.98 -23.30 -6.30
C LEU A 80 10.07 -22.25 -6.17
N VAL A 81 11.05 -22.47 -5.30
CA VAL A 81 12.02 -21.45 -4.89
C VAL A 81 13.42 -21.82 -5.35
N SER A 82 14.18 -20.84 -5.83
CA SER A 82 15.60 -21.00 -6.15
C SER A 82 16.43 -21.34 -4.89
N GLU A 83 17.55 -22.00 -5.08
CA GLU A 83 18.54 -22.21 -4.02
C GLU A 83 19.39 -20.95 -3.81
N GLY A 84 20.14 -20.90 -2.70
CA GLY A 84 21.18 -19.87 -2.48
C GLY A 84 20.75 -18.65 -1.66
N PHE A 85 19.59 -18.69 -0.98
CA PHE A 85 19.18 -17.66 -0.02
C PHE A 85 19.06 -18.20 1.41
N ASP A 86 19.14 -17.33 2.40
CA ASP A 86 18.94 -17.68 3.82
C ASP A 86 17.44 -17.88 4.12
N ARG A 87 16.94 -19.10 3.80
CA ARG A 87 15.58 -19.50 4.12
C ARG A 87 15.27 -19.38 5.62
N GLY A 88 16.24 -19.76 6.46
CA GLY A 88 16.07 -19.74 7.92
C GLY A 88 15.79 -18.35 8.43
N GLY A 89 16.60 -17.37 8.07
CA GLY A 89 16.44 -15.97 8.46
C GLY A 89 15.15 -15.34 7.94
N LEU A 90 14.71 -15.68 6.72
CA LEU A 90 13.43 -15.20 6.18
C LEU A 90 12.23 -15.82 6.91
N VAL A 91 12.28 -17.10 7.25
CA VAL A 91 11.24 -17.76 8.07
C VAL A 91 11.19 -17.14 9.46
N ASP A 92 12.35 -16.91 10.11
CA ASP A 92 12.43 -16.24 11.41
C ASP A 92 11.83 -14.83 11.38
N GLU A 93 12.04 -14.11 10.28
CA GLU A 93 11.48 -12.78 10.07
C GLU A 93 9.93 -12.79 9.93
N LEU A 94 9.39 -13.80 9.23
CA LEU A 94 7.95 -14.02 9.12
C LEU A 94 7.34 -14.49 10.45
N GLU A 95 8.07 -15.34 11.19
CA GLU A 95 7.63 -15.88 12.49
C GLU A 95 7.58 -14.78 13.56
N ARG A 96 8.60 -13.91 13.62
CA ARG A 96 8.59 -12.74 14.50
C ARG A 96 7.38 -11.81 14.29
N ARG A 97 6.77 -11.84 13.11
CA ARG A 97 5.55 -11.09 12.76
C ARG A 97 4.26 -11.90 12.90
N ALA A 98 4.35 -13.15 13.36
CA ALA A 98 3.23 -14.11 13.41
C ALA A 98 2.55 -14.33 12.04
N LEU A 99 3.28 -14.18 10.93
CA LEU A 99 2.79 -14.51 9.58
C LEU A 99 2.97 -15.98 9.24
N VAL A 100 3.99 -16.61 9.84
CA VAL A 100 4.31 -18.03 9.75
C VAL A 100 4.59 -18.54 11.15
N ARG A 101 4.35 -19.81 11.42
CA ARG A 101 4.72 -20.50 12.67
C ARG A 101 5.35 -21.84 12.35
N ARG A 102 6.37 -22.21 13.09
CA ARG A 102 6.90 -23.57 13.06
C ARG A 102 6.05 -24.48 13.92
N GLY A 103 5.58 -25.57 13.32
CA GLY A 103 4.87 -26.65 14.01
C GLY A 103 5.78 -27.84 14.27
N ASP A 104 5.20 -28.90 14.82
CA ASP A 104 5.89 -30.16 15.07
C ASP A 104 6.49 -30.73 13.78
N GLY A 105 7.73 -31.23 13.86
CA GLY A 105 8.42 -31.82 12.70
C GLY A 105 8.90 -30.82 11.64
N GLY A 106 8.89 -29.51 11.92
CA GLY A 106 9.37 -28.46 11.00
C GLY A 106 8.34 -28.01 9.96
N ALA A 107 7.08 -28.42 10.09
CA ALA A 107 5.99 -27.92 9.26
C ALA A 107 5.81 -26.40 9.49
N LEU A 108 5.50 -25.66 8.42
CA LEU A 108 5.21 -24.22 8.47
C LEU A 108 3.71 -23.98 8.36
N HIS A 109 3.15 -23.33 9.37
CA HIS A 109 1.74 -22.94 9.41
C HIS A 109 1.61 -21.46 9.09
N LEU A 110 0.74 -21.11 8.15
CA LEU A 110 0.48 -19.74 7.73
C LEU A 110 -0.58 -19.08 8.62
N ALA A 111 -0.49 -17.76 8.79
CA ALA A 111 -1.55 -16.97 9.40
C ALA A 111 -2.87 -17.10 8.60
N ALA A 112 -4.00 -17.27 9.29
CA ALA A 112 -5.30 -17.54 8.67
C ALA A 112 -5.78 -16.40 7.77
N GLY A 113 -5.37 -15.15 8.02
CA GLY A 113 -5.69 -13.99 7.20
C GLY A 113 -4.89 -13.86 5.89
N LEU A 114 -3.77 -14.60 5.74
CA LEU A 114 -2.89 -14.50 4.55
C LEU A 114 -3.61 -14.75 3.21
N PRO A 115 -4.44 -15.80 3.05
CA PRO A 115 -5.14 -16.05 1.79
C PRO A 115 -6.06 -14.90 1.35
N ALA A 116 -6.65 -14.17 2.30
CA ALA A 116 -7.52 -13.04 2.00
C ALA A 116 -6.72 -11.81 1.55
N VAL A 117 -5.52 -11.61 2.10
CA VAL A 117 -4.63 -10.50 1.75
C VAL A 117 -3.86 -10.76 0.45
N LEU A 118 -3.52 -12.02 0.19
CA LEU A 118 -2.79 -12.48 -0.99
C LEU A 118 -3.68 -13.41 -1.84
N PRO A 119 -4.73 -12.87 -2.49
CA PRO A 119 -5.66 -13.70 -3.27
C PRO A 119 -5.01 -14.33 -4.50
N THR A 120 -3.98 -13.68 -5.05
CA THR A 120 -3.23 -14.14 -6.24
C THR A 120 -1.73 -14.26 -5.94
N PRO A 121 -1.32 -15.20 -5.04
CA PRO A 121 0.07 -15.35 -4.65
C PRO A 121 0.93 -15.72 -5.88
N LEU A 122 2.11 -15.10 -5.99
CA LEU A 122 3.01 -15.22 -7.16
C LEU A 122 2.34 -14.90 -8.51
N GLY A 123 1.26 -14.11 -8.50
CA GLY A 123 0.45 -13.82 -9.69
C GLY A 123 -0.32 -15.02 -10.22
N LEU A 124 -0.58 -16.03 -9.39
CA LEU A 124 -1.33 -17.23 -9.73
C LEU A 124 -2.82 -17.08 -9.35
N GLY A 125 -3.68 -17.74 -10.12
CA GLY A 125 -5.13 -17.71 -9.90
C GLY A 125 -5.61 -18.68 -8.83
N PRO A 126 -6.93 -18.95 -8.81
CA PRO A 126 -7.53 -19.90 -7.87
C PRO A 126 -7.08 -21.33 -8.15
N GLU A 127 -7.28 -22.20 -7.16
CA GLU A 127 -7.05 -23.63 -7.31
C GLU A 127 -8.01 -24.23 -8.34
N LEU A 128 -7.47 -25.04 -9.26
CA LEU A 128 -8.27 -25.69 -10.32
C LEU A 128 -9.35 -26.60 -9.74
N GLY A 129 -9.04 -27.36 -8.68
CA GLY A 129 -10.00 -28.23 -8.01
C GLY A 129 -11.22 -27.47 -7.51
N GLY A 130 -11.02 -26.29 -6.91
CA GLY A 130 -12.09 -25.41 -6.47
C GLY A 130 -12.98 -24.92 -7.62
N VAL A 131 -12.39 -24.56 -8.75
CA VAL A 131 -13.11 -24.16 -9.97
C VAL A 131 -13.91 -25.33 -10.54
N LEU A 132 -13.30 -26.50 -10.71
CA LEU A 132 -13.95 -27.69 -11.30
C LEU A 132 -15.09 -28.22 -10.43
N THR A 133 -15.07 -28.04 -9.11
CA THR A 133 -16.17 -28.46 -8.23
C THR A 133 -17.47 -27.70 -8.49
N GLN A 134 -17.42 -26.50 -9.07
CA GLN A 134 -18.60 -25.72 -9.44
C GLN A 134 -19.20 -26.13 -10.80
N VAL A 135 -18.49 -26.96 -11.59
CA VAL A 135 -18.87 -27.38 -12.94
C VAL A 135 -19.74 -28.62 -12.88
N THR A 136 -20.69 -28.76 -13.81
CA THR A 136 -21.56 -29.94 -13.89
C THR A 136 -20.82 -31.18 -14.40
N VAL A 137 -21.30 -32.39 -14.06
CA VAL A 137 -20.70 -33.66 -14.52
C VAL A 137 -20.69 -33.76 -16.05
N ALA A 138 -21.70 -33.22 -16.70
CA ALA A 138 -21.79 -33.23 -18.16
C ALA A 138 -20.70 -32.39 -18.81
N GLU A 139 -20.48 -31.16 -18.29
CA GLU A 139 -19.43 -30.26 -18.76
C GLU A 139 -18.03 -30.83 -18.47
N LEU A 140 -17.81 -31.42 -17.27
CA LEU A 140 -16.55 -32.09 -16.95
C LEU A 140 -16.28 -33.26 -17.88
N THR A 141 -17.30 -34.05 -18.23
CA THR A 141 -17.16 -35.17 -19.18
C THR A 141 -16.79 -34.67 -20.58
N ASP A 142 -17.42 -33.58 -21.04
CA ASP A 142 -17.10 -32.96 -22.32
C ASP A 142 -15.68 -32.37 -22.33
N LEU A 143 -15.27 -31.71 -21.25
CA LEU A 143 -13.92 -31.20 -21.08
C LEU A 143 -12.87 -32.32 -21.08
N PHE A 144 -13.13 -33.40 -20.30
CA PHE A 144 -12.21 -34.54 -20.23
C PHE A 144 -11.98 -35.19 -21.60
N LYS A 145 -13.04 -35.33 -22.41
CA LYS A 145 -12.94 -35.85 -23.80
C LYS A 145 -12.07 -34.91 -24.69
N ARG A 146 -12.25 -33.58 -24.58
CA ARG A 146 -11.43 -32.60 -25.33
C ARG A 146 -9.95 -32.65 -24.95
N LEU A 147 -9.66 -32.95 -23.69
CA LEU A 147 -8.29 -33.15 -23.19
C LEU A 147 -7.71 -34.54 -23.58
N GLY A 148 -8.44 -35.34 -24.36
CA GLY A 148 -8.00 -36.65 -24.84
C GLY A 148 -8.31 -37.81 -23.86
N GLY A 149 -9.12 -37.56 -22.84
CA GLY A 149 -9.55 -38.59 -21.90
C GLY A 149 -10.68 -39.45 -22.47
N THR A 150 -10.78 -40.69 -22.01
CA THR A 150 -11.84 -41.63 -22.37
C THR A 150 -12.59 -42.06 -21.11
N GLY A 151 -13.94 -42.08 -21.20
CA GLY A 151 -14.78 -42.57 -20.12
C GLY A 151 -15.73 -41.54 -19.53
N THR A 152 -16.64 -42.03 -18.70
CA THR A 152 -17.56 -41.27 -17.84
C THR A 152 -17.34 -41.74 -16.42
N GLY A 153 -17.39 -40.84 -15.45
CA GLY A 153 -17.08 -41.16 -14.05
C GLY A 153 -17.87 -40.32 -13.05
N ARG A 154 -17.71 -40.66 -11.78
CA ARG A 154 -18.18 -39.80 -10.69
C ARG A 154 -17.45 -38.46 -10.76
N LYS A 155 -18.12 -37.39 -10.34
CA LYS A 155 -17.60 -36.01 -10.38
C LYS A 155 -16.16 -35.88 -9.81
N ALA A 156 -15.91 -36.49 -8.66
CA ALA A 156 -14.58 -36.46 -8.02
C ALA A 156 -13.48 -37.06 -8.91
N VAL A 157 -13.75 -38.21 -9.58
CA VAL A 157 -12.78 -38.86 -10.47
C VAL A 157 -12.51 -38.01 -11.72
N LEU A 158 -13.54 -37.35 -12.27
CA LEU A 158 -13.39 -36.45 -13.41
C LEU A 158 -12.56 -35.22 -13.02
N VAL A 159 -12.84 -34.61 -11.85
CA VAL A 159 -12.06 -33.47 -11.32
C VAL A 159 -10.60 -33.87 -11.18
N GLU A 160 -10.29 -34.99 -10.53
CA GLU A 160 -8.92 -35.47 -10.34
C GLU A 160 -8.22 -35.74 -11.69
N SER A 161 -8.89 -36.41 -12.61
CA SER A 161 -8.33 -36.73 -13.93
C SER A 161 -8.07 -35.49 -14.77
N ILE A 162 -8.97 -34.51 -14.76
CA ILE A 162 -8.81 -33.24 -15.48
C ILE A 162 -7.69 -32.44 -14.86
N SER A 163 -7.64 -32.37 -13.52
CA SER A 163 -6.57 -31.66 -12.80
C SER A 163 -5.20 -32.25 -13.11
N ALA A 164 -5.08 -33.59 -13.16
CA ALA A 164 -3.82 -34.25 -13.52
C ALA A 164 -3.36 -33.93 -14.95
N VAL A 165 -4.31 -33.79 -15.91
CA VAL A 165 -3.97 -33.42 -17.29
C VAL A 165 -3.56 -31.95 -17.37
N LEU A 166 -4.28 -31.05 -16.71
CA LEU A 166 -4.05 -29.59 -16.78
C LEU A 166 -2.87 -29.13 -15.90
N ALA A 167 -2.39 -29.96 -14.98
CA ALA A 167 -1.17 -29.73 -14.21
C ALA A 167 0.10 -30.30 -14.89
N ASP A 168 -0.04 -31.04 -15.99
CA ASP A 168 1.10 -31.67 -16.69
C ASP A 168 1.67 -30.74 -17.77
N PRO A 169 2.91 -30.18 -17.60
CA PRO A 169 3.49 -29.24 -18.55
C PRO A 169 3.65 -29.81 -19.97
N GLU A 170 4.00 -31.11 -20.08
CA GLU A 170 4.24 -31.72 -21.39
C GLU A 170 2.92 -31.95 -22.16
N ARG A 171 1.84 -32.30 -21.43
CA ARG A 171 0.50 -32.42 -22.04
C ARG A 171 -0.03 -31.07 -22.47
N LEU A 172 0.14 -30.03 -21.63
CA LEU A 172 -0.27 -28.67 -21.97
C LEU A 172 0.48 -28.15 -23.20
N ALA A 173 1.79 -28.33 -23.26
CA ALA A 173 2.59 -27.92 -24.41
C ALA A 173 2.05 -28.55 -25.71
N ARG A 174 1.80 -29.85 -25.72
CA ARG A 174 1.21 -30.55 -26.90
C ARG A 174 -0.19 -30.06 -27.27
N LEU A 175 -0.99 -29.65 -26.30
CA LEU A 175 -2.31 -29.07 -26.57
C LEU A 175 -2.16 -27.67 -27.18
N VAL A 176 -1.30 -26.82 -26.63
CA VAL A 176 -1.07 -25.46 -27.10
C VAL A 176 -0.47 -25.45 -28.52
N ASP A 177 0.40 -26.42 -28.86
CA ASP A 177 0.99 -26.53 -30.19
C ASP A 177 -0.06 -26.82 -31.31
N ARG A 178 -1.24 -27.33 -30.92
CA ARG A 178 -2.38 -27.60 -31.84
C ARG A 178 -3.46 -26.51 -31.76
N ALA A 179 -3.24 -25.50 -30.96
CA ALA A 179 -4.21 -24.42 -30.75
C ALA A 179 -4.24 -23.45 -31.95
N PRO A 180 -5.29 -22.65 -32.11
CA PRO A 180 -5.35 -21.58 -33.09
C PRO A 180 -4.18 -20.57 -32.90
N ALA A 181 -3.74 -19.93 -33.99
CA ALA A 181 -2.73 -18.88 -33.92
C ALA A 181 -3.16 -17.76 -32.95
N GLY A 182 -2.21 -17.21 -32.20
CA GLY A 182 -2.45 -16.20 -31.16
C GLY A 182 -2.85 -16.77 -29.78
N THR A 183 -3.02 -18.10 -29.66
CA THR A 183 -3.38 -18.71 -28.36
C THR A 183 -2.22 -18.63 -27.38
N ARG A 184 -0.97 -18.84 -27.83
CA ARG A 184 0.22 -18.78 -26.96
C ARG A 184 0.37 -17.41 -26.36
N GLU A 185 0.27 -16.36 -27.17
CA GLU A 185 0.35 -14.96 -26.73
C GLU A 185 -0.73 -14.61 -25.69
N LEU A 186 -1.96 -15.08 -25.92
CA LEU A 186 -3.05 -14.93 -24.97
C LEU A 186 -2.75 -15.63 -23.63
N LEU A 187 -2.26 -16.87 -23.67
CA LEU A 187 -1.92 -17.62 -22.46
C LEU A 187 -0.74 -16.99 -21.72
N ASP A 188 0.28 -16.52 -22.43
CA ASP A 188 1.43 -15.81 -21.85
C ASP A 188 1.00 -14.54 -21.11
N ASP A 189 0.01 -13.82 -21.60
CA ASP A 189 -0.57 -12.68 -20.91
C ASP A 189 -1.19 -13.07 -19.55
N PHE A 190 -1.88 -14.20 -19.46
CA PHE A 190 -2.40 -14.72 -18.20
C PHE A 190 -1.28 -15.19 -17.25
N VAL A 191 -0.28 -15.86 -17.80
CA VAL A 191 0.83 -16.47 -17.05
C VAL A 191 1.72 -15.41 -16.40
N TRP A 192 2.03 -14.30 -17.12
CA TRP A 192 3.06 -13.35 -16.71
C TRP A 192 2.54 -11.98 -16.28
N ARG A 193 1.34 -11.59 -16.72
CA ARG A 193 0.77 -10.26 -16.38
C ARG A 193 -0.40 -10.35 -15.40
N GLY A 194 -0.63 -11.51 -14.81
CA GLY A 194 -1.66 -11.76 -13.81
C GLY A 194 -2.77 -12.68 -14.29
N PRO A 195 -3.43 -13.40 -13.38
CA PRO A 195 -4.28 -14.54 -13.70
C PRO A 195 -5.65 -14.16 -14.26
N ALA A 196 -6.05 -12.88 -14.24
CA ALA A 196 -7.38 -12.42 -14.64
C ALA A 196 -7.32 -11.46 -15.83
N ARG A 197 -8.26 -11.64 -16.79
CA ARG A 197 -8.44 -10.78 -17.98
C ARG A 197 -9.89 -10.65 -18.35
N VAL A 198 -10.28 -9.50 -18.87
CA VAL A 198 -11.55 -9.31 -19.57
C VAL A 198 -11.39 -9.83 -21.00
N LEU A 199 -12.26 -10.76 -21.42
CA LEU A 199 -12.28 -11.34 -22.76
C LEU A 199 -13.61 -11.02 -23.42
N ASP A 200 -13.67 -9.87 -24.12
CA ASP A 200 -14.89 -9.33 -24.72
C ASP A 200 -15.52 -10.24 -25.78
N GLU A 201 -14.71 -11.08 -26.43
CA GLU A 201 -15.14 -12.05 -27.44
C GLU A 201 -15.85 -13.27 -26.84
N LEU A 202 -15.78 -13.46 -25.52
CA LEU A 202 -16.44 -14.56 -24.82
C LEU A 202 -17.74 -14.10 -24.13
N PRO A 203 -18.75 -15.00 -24.05
CA PRO A 203 -19.97 -14.68 -23.31
C PRO A 203 -19.71 -14.60 -21.80
N ALA A 204 -20.45 -13.74 -21.09
CA ALA A 204 -20.33 -13.57 -19.64
C ALA A 204 -20.55 -14.89 -18.86
N PHE A 205 -21.43 -15.76 -19.29
CA PHE A 205 -21.69 -17.09 -18.69
C PHE A 205 -22.16 -18.11 -19.73
N GLY A 206 -21.75 -19.39 -19.56
CA GLY A 206 -22.40 -20.64 -19.91
C GLY A 206 -22.96 -20.90 -21.33
N PHE A 207 -23.07 -19.89 -22.18
CA PHE A 207 -23.68 -20.05 -23.50
C PHE A 207 -22.71 -20.74 -24.47
N ARG A 208 -23.19 -21.82 -25.14
CA ARG A 208 -22.46 -22.41 -26.26
C ARG A 208 -22.33 -21.38 -27.38
N GLN A 209 -21.13 -20.91 -27.60
CA GLN A 209 -20.83 -19.98 -28.66
C GLN A 209 -20.79 -20.70 -30.01
N ARG A 210 -21.56 -20.21 -31.00
CA ARG A 210 -21.46 -20.63 -32.39
C ARG A 210 -20.55 -19.64 -33.13
N GLY A 211 -19.62 -20.14 -33.95
CA GLY A 211 -18.69 -19.29 -34.68
C GLY A 211 -17.29 -19.90 -34.79
N PRO A 212 -16.31 -19.19 -35.36
CA PRO A 212 -14.95 -19.67 -35.51
C PRO A 212 -14.30 -19.94 -34.14
N MET A 213 -13.33 -20.86 -34.13
CA MET A 213 -12.53 -21.16 -32.94
C MET A 213 -11.48 -20.07 -32.77
N THR A 214 -11.75 -19.11 -31.86
CA THR A 214 -10.77 -18.05 -31.48
C THR A 214 -9.84 -18.55 -30.37
N PRO A 215 -8.66 -17.91 -30.16
CA PRO A 215 -7.75 -18.21 -29.04
C PRO A 215 -8.44 -18.28 -27.68
N ALA A 216 -9.23 -17.26 -27.34
CA ALA A 216 -9.94 -17.20 -26.06
C ALA A 216 -11.00 -18.30 -25.93
N ARG A 217 -11.75 -18.56 -26.99
CA ARG A 217 -12.72 -19.67 -27.02
C ARG A 217 -12.04 -21.01 -26.84
N TRP A 218 -10.92 -21.25 -27.52
CA TRP A 218 -10.13 -22.45 -27.38
C TRP A 218 -9.62 -22.63 -25.95
N ALA A 219 -9.01 -21.59 -25.38
CA ALA A 219 -8.51 -21.61 -24.01
C ALA A 219 -9.62 -21.95 -22.99
N ARG A 220 -10.80 -21.35 -23.12
CA ARG A 220 -11.96 -21.67 -22.29
C ARG A 220 -12.46 -23.10 -22.49
N GLU A 221 -12.62 -23.56 -23.74
CA GLU A 221 -13.16 -24.87 -24.05
C GLU A 221 -12.22 -26.01 -23.63
N HIS A 222 -10.92 -25.75 -23.48
CA HIS A 222 -9.91 -26.70 -22.98
C HIS A 222 -9.59 -26.52 -21.50
N GLY A 223 -10.31 -25.65 -20.77
CA GLY A 223 -10.16 -25.49 -19.33
C GLY A 223 -8.95 -24.67 -18.86
N PHE A 224 -8.27 -23.95 -19.77
CA PHE A 224 -7.14 -23.08 -19.43
C PHE A 224 -7.61 -21.81 -18.71
N VAL A 225 -8.80 -21.31 -19.02
CA VAL A 225 -9.38 -20.11 -18.40
C VAL A 225 -10.87 -20.32 -18.10
N TRP A 226 -11.35 -19.68 -17.02
CA TRP A 226 -12.70 -19.83 -16.48
C TRP A 226 -13.33 -18.48 -16.18
N GLY A 227 -14.61 -18.29 -16.58
CA GLY A 227 -15.35 -17.07 -16.28
C GLY A 227 -15.75 -17.00 -14.81
N VAL A 228 -15.56 -15.84 -14.17
CA VAL A 228 -15.85 -15.62 -12.74
C VAL A 228 -16.97 -14.62 -12.46
N ASP A 229 -17.31 -13.76 -13.42
CA ASP A 229 -18.35 -12.73 -13.24
C ASP A 229 -19.11 -12.40 -14.53
N TRP A 230 -20.10 -11.51 -14.41
CA TRP A 230 -20.90 -11.01 -15.52
C TRP A 230 -20.17 -10.02 -16.42
N GLU A 231 -19.02 -9.49 -15.98
CA GLU A 231 -18.20 -8.50 -16.71
C GLU A 231 -17.22 -9.18 -17.68
N ARG A 232 -17.40 -10.48 -17.95
CA ARG A 232 -16.54 -11.30 -18.81
C ARG A 232 -15.08 -11.39 -18.33
N THR A 233 -14.88 -11.32 -17.02
CA THR A 233 -13.58 -11.60 -16.41
C THR A 233 -13.35 -13.11 -16.41
N TYR A 234 -12.22 -13.50 -16.98
CA TYR A 234 -11.76 -14.88 -17.02
C TYR A 234 -10.49 -15.01 -16.20
N VAL A 235 -10.37 -16.12 -15.48
CA VAL A 235 -9.19 -16.43 -14.66
C VAL A 235 -8.54 -17.72 -15.12
N MET A 236 -7.19 -17.74 -15.07
CA MET A 236 -6.40 -18.95 -15.29
C MET A 236 -6.14 -19.61 -13.93
N PRO A 237 -6.46 -20.90 -13.74
CA PRO A 237 -6.15 -21.61 -12.51
C PRO A 237 -4.65 -21.72 -12.24
N MET A 238 -4.29 -21.82 -10.96
CA MET A 238 -2.92 -21.88 -10.47
C MET A 238 -2.12 -23.01 -11.13
N GLU A 239 -2.66 -24.23 -11.17
CA GLU A 239 -1.98 -25.41 -11.69
C GLU A 239 -1.72 -25.29 -13.19
N VAL A 240 -2.65 -24.69 -13.94
CA VAL A 240 -2.50 -24.42 -15.38
C VAL A 240 -1.35 -23.41 -15.59
N ALA A 241 -1.35 -22.31 -14.82
CA ALA A 241 -0.31 -21.30 -14.92
C ALA A 241 1.07 -21.87 -14.55
N LEU A 242 1.17 -22.67 -13.49
CA LEU A 242 2.41 -23.33 -13.09
C LEU A 242 2.92 -24.32 -14.14
N ALA A 243 2.01 -25.08 -14.77
CA ALA A 243 2.36 -26.00 -15.85
C ALA A 243 2.89 -25.25 -17.09
N LEU A 244 2.26 -24.12 -17.45
CA LEU A 244 2.70 -23.26 -18.56
C LEU A 244 4.03 -22.55 -18.28
N ARG A 245 4.31 -22.17 -17.01
CA ARG A 245 5.62 -21.64 -16.59
C ARG A 245 6.75 -22.67 -16.72
N GLY A 246 6.41 -23.94 -16.84
CA GLY A 246 7.35 -25.05 -17.01
C GLY A 246 7.91 -25.58 -15.68
N ARG A 247 8.55 -26.77 -15.73
CA ARG A 247 9.08 -27.45 -14.54
C ARG A 247 10.27 -26.70 -13.89
N ASP A 248 11.01 -25.96 -14.71
CA ASP A 248 12.22 -25.24 -14.28
C ASP A 248 11.91 -23.85 -13.70
N TYR A 249 10.63 -23.44 -13.72
CA TYR A 249 10.24 -22.17 -13.12
C TYR A 249 10.51 -22.18 -11.62
N ARG A 250 11.28 -21.21 -11.18
CA ARG A 250 11.59 -20.92 -9.78
C ARG A 250 11.36 -19.44 -9.50
N VAL A 251 10.89 -19.17 -8.30
CA VAL A 251 10.81 -17.80 -7.78
C VAL A 251 12.18 -17.44 -7.22
N ASP A 252 12.75 -16.36 -7.74
CA ASP A 252 13.97 -15.80 -7.15
C ASP A 252 13.60 -14.99 -5.91
N ILE A 253 13.93 -15.51 -4.74
CA ILE A 253 13.74 -14.84 -3.45
C ILE A 253 14.99 -14.06 -3.02
N SER A 254 16.13 -14.29 -3.67
CA SER A 254 17.40 -13.62 -3.37
C SER A 254 17.47 -12.17 -3.85
N VAL A 255 16.33 -11.49 -3.92
CA VAL A 255 16.25 -10.12 -4.42
C VAL A 255 16.94 -9.16 -3.46
N GLU A 256 18.12 -8.68 -3.85
CA GLU A 256 18.84 -7.67 -3.09
C GLU A 256 18.11 -6.34 -3.07
N ARG A 257 18.28 -5.59 -1.97
CA ARG A 257 17.75 -4.24 -1.89
C ARG A 257 18.43 -3.35 -2.93
N PRO A 258 17.67 -2.63 -3.78
CA PRO A 258 18.24 -1.68 -4.72
C PRO A 258 19.10 -0.62 -4.00
N ALA A 259 20.28 -0.38 -4.50
CA ALA A 259 21.16 0.68 -4.01
C ALA A 259 20.59 2.05 -4.38
N ILE A 260 20.86 3.04 -3.55
CA ILE A 260 20.56 4.45 -3.82
C ILE A 260 21.89 5.16 -4.02
N GLY A 261 22.09 5.70 -5.22
CA GLY A 261 23.23 6.55 -5.55
C GLY A 261 23.16 7.87 -4.79
N THR A 262 24.31 8.37 -4.36
CA THR A 262 24.40 9.63 -3.63
C THR A 262 25.40 10.56 -4.30
N VAL A 263 25.09 11.86 -4.28
CA VAL A 263 25.97 12.92 -4.74
C VAL A 263 26.23 13.92 -3.62
N PRO A 264 27.45 14.47 -3.51
CA PRO A 264 27.72 15.53 -2.54
C PRO A 264 26.85 16.74 -2.81
N VAL A 265 26.35 17.38 -1.74
CA VAL A 265 25.58 18.61 -1.80
C VAL A 265 26.08 19.58 -0.75
N ALA A 266 26.15 20.88 -1.09
CA ALA A 266 26.54 21.91 -0.14
C ALA A 266 25.48 22.09 0.95
N ALA A 267 25.89 22.05 2.21
CA ALA A 267 24.96 22.20 3.34
C ALA A 267 24.23 23.55 3.33
N GLU A 268 24.91 24.59 2.86
CA GLU A 268 24.38 25.95 2.73
C GLU A 268 23.24 26.00 1.71
N LEU A 269 23.35 25.26 0.59
CA LEU A 269 22.29 25.16 -0.42
C LEU A 269 21.06 24.47 0.16
N VAL A 270 21.27 23.33 0.84
CA VAL A 270 20.19 22.59 1.49
C VAL A 270 19.48 23.46 2.53
N ALA A 271 20.25 24.18 3.37
CA ALA A 271 19.69 25.07 4.38
C ALA A 271 18.93 26.25 3.76
N HIS A 272 19.44 26.83 2.68
CA HIS A 272 18.79 27.92 1.96
C HIS A 272 17.46 27.48 1.36
N GLU A 273 17.45 26.45 0.55
CA GLU A 273 16.21 25.95 -0.07
C GLU A 273 15.17 25.49 0.95
N ALA A 274 15.61 24.81 2.02
CA ALA A 274 14.74 24.39 3.11
C ALA A 274 14.09 25.59 3.81
N SER A 275 14.85 26.65 4.08
CA SER A 275 14.34 27.85 4.74
C SER A 275 13.34 28.62 3.87
N VAL A 276 13.59 28.70 2.57
CA VAL A 276 12.66 29.30 1.59
C VAL A 276 11.34 28.51 1.54
N ALA A 277 11.42 27.17 1.49
CA ALA A 277 10.24 26.32 1.51
C ALA A 277 9.44 26.45 2.81
N ALA A 278 10.12 26.48 3.96
CA ALA A 278 9.52 26.64 5.29
C ALA A 278 8.77 27.98 5.43
N LEU A 279 9.37 29.08 5.00
CA LEU A 279 8.70 30.40 5.00
C LEU A 279 7.48 30.40 4.07
N ARG A 280 7.65 29.87 2.86
CA ARG A 280 6.56 29.80 1.86
C ARG A 280 5.35 29.01 2.36
N VAL A 281 5.56 27.86 3.00
CA VAL A 281 4.46 27.05 3.52
C VAL A 281 3.73 27.73 4.67
N LEU A 282 4.45 28.46 5.55
CA LEU A 282 3.85 29.24 6.63
C LEU A 282 2.96 30.37 6.10
N ASP A 283 3.49 31.17 5.16
CA ASP A 283 2.75 32.29 4.57
C ASP A 283 1.51 31.81 3.82
N ARG A 284 1.65 30.75 3.03
CA ARG A 284 0.54 30.20 2.26
C ARG A 284 -0.50 29.49 3.12
N ALA A 285 -0.08 28.81 4.20
CA ALA A 285 -1.02 28.22 5.15
C ALA A 285 -1.85 29.30 5.86
N ALA A 286 -1.21 30.40 6.31
CA ALA A 286 -1.91 31.52 6.92
C ALA A 286 -2.89 32.18 5.93
N ALA A 287 -2.44 32.47 4.72
CA ALA A 287 -3.29 33.05 3.67
C ALA A 287 -4.47 32.13 3.25
N LEU A 288 -4.24 30.81 3.19
CA LEU A 288 -5.30 29.83 2.94
C LEU A 288 -6.36 29.88 4.04
N LEU A 289 -5.93 29.85 5.32
CA LEU A 289 -6.84 29.87 6.47
C LEU A 289 -7.64 31.17 6.53
N GLU A 290 -7.01 32.32 6.24
CA GLU A 290 -7.67 33.62 6.12
C GLU A 290 -8.72 33.63 4.99
N ALA A 291 -8.37 33.10 3.81
CA ALA A 291 -9.29 32.98 2.67
C ALA A 291 -10.50 32.08 3.00
N VAL A 292 -10.29 31.01 3.75
CA VAL A 292 -11.35 30.11 4.21
C VAL A 292 -12.18 30.73 5.33
N ALA A 293 -11.58 31.56 6.19
CA ALA A 293 -12.31 32.34 7.20
C ALA A 293 -13.24 33.37 6.54
N ALA A 294 -12.77 34.04 5.50
CA ALA A 294 -13.58 35.00 4.73
C ALA A 294 -14.71 34.30 3.95
N GLN A 295 -14.47 33.11 3.43
CA GLN A 295 -15.44 32.34 2.65
C GLN A 295 -15.27 30.85 2.89
N ALA A 296 -16.19 30.25 3.65
CA ALA A 296 -16.22 28.81 3.91
C ALA A 296 -16.19 27.99 2.61
N LEU A 297 -15.44 26.88 2.59
CA LEU A 297 -15.32 26.01 1.42
C LEU A 297 -16.57 25.12 1.29
N PRO A 298 -17.25 25.10 0.13
CA PRO A 298 -18.37 24.19 -0.08
C PRO A 298 -17.89 22.74 -0.13
N GLU A 299 -18.55 21.86 0.62
CA GLU A 299 -18.28 20.43 0.62
C GLU A 299 -19.07 19.74 -0.51
N LEU A 300 -18.42 18.80 -1.19
CA LEU A 300 -19.06 17.93 -2.19
C LEU A 300 -20.00 16.92 -1.51
N LYS A 301 -21.01 16.40 -2.23
CA LYS A 301 -21.94 15.37 -1.72
C LYS A 301 -21.22 14.10 -1.22
N GLY A 302 -20.11 13.73 -1.86
CA GLY A 302 -19.28 12.59 -1.48
C GLY A 302 -18.19 12.92 -0.45
N GLY A 303 -18.20 14.11 0.10
CA GLY A 303 -17.14 14.64 0.96
C GLY A 303 -16.02 15.32 0.18
N GLY A 304 -15.27 16.20 0.88
CA GLY A 304 -14.12 16.91 0.33
C GLY A 304 -14.43 18.16 -0.45
N VAL A 305 -13.37 18.82 -0.95
CA VAL A 305 -13.42 20.13 -1.64
C VAL A 305 -13.22 19.94 -3.14
N GLY A 306 -14.12 20.54 -3.92
CA GLY A 306 -14.14 20.40 -5.38
C GLY A 306 -12.97 21.10 -6.08
N VAL A 307 -12.60 20.61 -7.27
CA VAL A 307 -11.50 21.15 -8.10
C VAL A 307 -11.67 22.64 -8.40
N LYS A 308 -12.91 23.12 -8.53
CA LYS A 308 -13.21 24.54 -8.78
C LYS A 308 -12.69 25.44 -7.64
N GLU A 309 -12.88 25.00 -6.39
CA GLU A 309 -12.38 25.72 -5.21
C GLU A 309 -10.86 25.62 -5.07
N VAL A 310 -10.29 24.45 -5.39
CA VAL A 310 -8.82 24.28 -5.43
C VAL A 310 -8.20 25.30 -6.41
N ARG A 311 -8.77 25.44 -7.61
CA ARG A 311 -8.30 26.44 -8.60
C ARG A 311 -8.47 27.86 -8.12
N ARG A 312 -9.62 28.20 -7.51
CA ARG A 312 -9.87 29.53 -6.95
C ARG A 312 -8.82 29.89 -5.90
N LEU A 313 -8.55 28.96 -4.97
CA LEU A 313 -7.52 29.15 -3.94
C LEU A 313 -6.12 29.22 -4.55
N GLY A 314 -5.80 28.39 -5.55
CA GLY A 314 -4.51 28.46 -6.26
C GLY A 314 -4.26 29.82 -6.91
N GLY A 315 -5.29 30.39 -7.56
CA GLY A 315 -5.22 31.75 -8.10
C GLY A 315 -5.06 32.82 -7.04
N LEU A 316 -5.76 32.69 -5.91
CA LEU A 316 -5.66 33.66 -4.80
C LEU A 316 -4.29 33.60 -4.11
N LEU A 317 -3.76 32.40 -3.89
CA LEU A 317 -2.48 32.18 -3.19
C LEU A 317 -1.26 32.27 -4.11
N GLY A 318 -1.46 32.40 -5.42
CA GLY A 318 -0.38 32.40 -6.41
C GLY A 318 0.44 31.09 -6.39
N CYS A 319 -0.22 29.93 -6.24
CA CYS A 319 0.44 28.64 -6.15
C CYS A 319 -0.27 27.53 -6.97
N ALA A 320 0.44 26.43 -7.20
CA ALA A 320 -0.06 25.29 -7.92
C ALA A 320 -1.20 24.58 -7.17
N GLU A 321 -2.10 23.92 -7.91
CA GLU A 321 -3.22 23.16 -7.34
C GLU A 321 -2.77 22.06 -6.37
N ASP A 322 -1.60 21.42 -6.63
CA ASP A 322 -1.08 20.37 -5.76
C ASP A 322 -0.62 20.93 -4.40
N GLU A 323 -0.11 22.17 -4.37
CA GLU A 323 0.23 22.83 -3.12
C GLU A 323 -1.03 23.23 -2.32
N VAL A 324 -2.10 23.68 -3.01
CA VAL A 324 -3.41 23.91 -2.37
C VAL A 324 -3.94 22.62 -1.74
N ARG A 325 -3.83 21.48 -2.44
CA ARG A 325 -4.25 20.18 -1.92
C ARG A 325 -3.47 19.80 -0.66
N LEU A 326 -2.14 19.97 -0.70
CA LEU A 326 -1.29 19.74 0.46
C LEU A 326 -1.71 20.61 1.65
N LEU A 327 -1.85 21.91 1.45
CA LEU A 327 -2.22 22.85 2.51
C LEU A 327 -3.60 22.53 3.10
N LEU A 328 -4.61 22.23 2.28
CA LEU A 328 -5.95 21.85 2.76
C LEU A 328 -5.91 20.61 3.65
N ASP A 329 -5.30 19.53 3.18
CA ASP A 329 -5.26 18.27 3.94
C ASP A 329 -4.39 18.40 5.20
N VAL A 330 -3.27 19.15 5.15
CA VAL A 330 -2.38 19.36 6.31
C VAL A 330 -3.02 20.27 7.36
N THR A 331 -3.63 21.39 6.96
CA THR A 331 -4.31 22.29 7.92
C THR A 331 -5.54 21.64 8.55
N TYR A 332 -6.24 20.78 7.79
CA TYR A 332 -7.33 19.97 8.32
C TYR A 332 -6.81 18.92 9.33
N ALA A 333 -5.74 18.21 9.00
CA ALA A 333 -5.12 17.23 9.90
C ALA A 333 -4.52 17.88 11.15
N ALA A 334 -4.06 19.13 11.06
CA ALA A 334 -3.62 19.93 12.20
C ALA A 334 -4.79 20.45 13.06
N GLY A 335 -6.03 20.16 12.69
CA GLY A 335 -7.22 20.62 13.41
C GLY A 335 -7.55 22.11 13.23
N LEU A 336 -6.89 22.79 12.28
CA LEU A 336 -7.12 24.22 11.99
C LEU A 336 -8.36 24.45 11.13
N LEU A 337 -8.79 23.43 10.38
CA LEU A 337 -10.02 23.39 9.60
C LEU A 337 -10.92 22.24 10.08
N ALA A 338 -12.21 22.44 10.03
CA ALA A 338 -13.19 21.39 10.31
C ALA A 338 -14.48 21.60 9.47
N PRO A 339 -15.27 20.53 9.25
CA PRO A 339 -16.60 20.66 8.69
C PRO A 339 -17.49 21.51 9.61
N ASN A 340 -18.30 22.38 9.04
CA ASN A 340 -19.28 23.14 9.80
C ASN A 340 -20.31 22.20 10.45
N PRO A 341 -20.90 22.58 11.60
CA PRO A 341 -21.96 21.83 12.23
C PRO A 341 -23.12 21.58 11.25
N VAL A 342 -23.67 20.40 11.34
CA VAL A 342 -24.83 20.00 10.53
C VAL A 342 -26.03 20.83 10.92
N THR A 343 -26.62 21.58 9.98
CA THR A 343 -27.90 22.25 10.19
C THR A 343 -29.02 21.37 9.61
N GLU A 344 -29.91 20.89 10.47
CA GLU A 344 -31.13 20.20 10.04
C GLU A 344 -32.12 21.20 9.47
N VAL A 345 -32.36 21.17 8.17
CA VAL A 345 -33.41 21.93 7.53
C VAL A 345 -34.63 21.03 7.34
N ARG A 346 -35.68 21.26 8.13
CA ARG A 346 -36.97 20.58 7.95
C ARG A 346 -37.71 21.18 6.78
N ALA A 347 -37.71 20.53 5.64
CA ALA A 347 -38.57 20.81 4.51
C ALA A 347 -39.69 19.77 4.45
N ARG A 348 -40.92 20.22 4.57
CA ARG A 348 -42.28 19.61 4.56
C ARG A 348 -42.46 18.10 4.77
N ARG A 349 -41.50 17.20 4.49
CA ARG A 349 -41.52 15.74 4.73
C ARG A 349 -40.14 15.05 4.81
N THR A 350 -39.06 15.81 4.64
CA THR A 350 -37.71 15.26 4.60
C THR A 350 -36.77 16.10 5.45
N THR A 351 -36.04 15.51 6.36
CA THR A 351 -34.94 16.19 7.06
C THR A 351 -33.72 16.13 6.17
N GLU A 352 -33.37 17.22 5.50
CA GLU A 352 -32.09 17.33 4.79
C GLU A 352 -31.02 17.79 5.77
N VAL A 353 -29.99 16.93 5.94
CA VAL A 353 -28.77 17.25 6.66
C VAL A 353 -27.88 18.04 5.70
N ARG A 354 -27.82 19.37 5.85
CA ARG A 354 -26.91 20.21 5.07
C ARG A 354 -25.64 20.46 5.85
N ARG A 355 -24.53 19.93 5.37
CA ARG A 355 -23.20 20.36 5.80
C ARG A 355 -22.92 21.70 5.09
N ASN A 356 -22.65 22.74 5.91
CA ASN A 356 -22.45 24.10 5.37
C ASN A 356 -20.99 24.37 4.93
N GLY A 357 -20.21 23.31 4.61
CA GLY A 357 -18.84 23.44 4.15
C GLY A 357 -17.79 23.30 5.24
N VAL A 358 -16.55 23.69 4.93
CA VAL A 358 -15.39 23.62 5.84
C VAL A 358 -14.96 25.04 6.22
N SER A 359 -14.71 25.27 7.51
CA SER A 359 -14.29 26.57 8.06
C SER A 359 -13.13 26.39 9.06
N PRO A 360 -12.40 27.49 9.39
CA PRO A 360 -11.42 27.47 10.47
C PRO A 360 -12.05 27.14 11.82
N THR A 361 -11.29 26.46 12.65
CA THR A 361 -11.65 26.14 14.03
C THR A 361 -11.08 27.19 15.00
N PRO A 362 -11.47 27.21 16.29
CA PRO A 362 -10.82 28.05 17.30
C PRO A 362 -9.31 27.78 17.47
N ALA A 363 -8.84 26.59 17.06
CA ALA A 363 -7.40 26.26 17.06
C ALA A 363 -6.60 27.14 16.06
N TYR A 364 -7.25 27.69 15.04
CA TYR A 364 -6.61 28.59 14.09
C TYR A 364 -6.09 29.88 14.78
N ASP A 365 -6.89 30.51 15.63
CA ASP A 365 -6.47 31.72 16.35
C ASP A 365 -5.30 31.41 17.30
N ALA A 366 -5.36 30.29 18.00
CA ALA A 366 -4.29 29.82 18.85
C ALA A 366 -2.99 29.55 18.04
N TRP A 367 -3.10 28.91 16.88
CA TRP A 367 -1.98 28.64 15.98
C TRP A 367 -1.35 29.93 15.45
N LEU A 368 -2.14 30.95 15.09
CA LEU A 368 -1.63 32.25 14.65
C LEU A 368 -0.83 32.96 15.74
N ALA A 369 -1.19 32.78 17.01
CA ALA A 369 -0.49 33.37 18.15
C ALA A 369 0.84 32.67 18.45
N LEU A 370 1.10 31.47 17.92
CA LEU A 370 2.36 30.75 18.14
C LEU A 370 3.52 31.40 17.40
N PRO A 371 4.76 31.24 17.90
CA PRO A 371 5.99 31.55 17.16
C PRO A 371 6.01 30.81 15.80
N PRO A 372 6.62 31.39 14.74
CA PRO A 372 6.69 30.77 13.42
C PRO A 372 7.21 29.33 13.41
N ALA A 373 8.20 29.03 14.26
CA ALA A 373 8.76 27.68 14.39
C ALA A 373 7.75 26.65 14.91
N GLU A 374 6.95 27.02 15.90
CA GLU A 374 5.91 26.15 16.44
C GLU A 374 4.75 25.99 15.46
N ARG A 375 4.41 27.04 14.69
CA ARG A 375 3.45 26.97 13.60
C ARG A 375 3.89 25.97 12.52
N LEU A 376 5.18 26.02 12.14
CA LEU A 376 5.75 25.09 11.16
C LEU A 376 5.76 23.65 11.70
N ALA A 377 6.18 23.46 12.95
CA ALA A 377 6.20 22.16 13.60
C ALA A 377 4.81 21.50 13.59
N ALA A 378 3.76 22.25 13.92
CA ALA A 378 2.39 21.76 13.90
C ALA A 378 1.96 21.24 12.50
N LEU A 379 2.29 21.97 11.42
CA LEU A 379 1.96 21.55 10.05
C LEU A 379 2.77 20.32 9.63
N VAL A 380 4.05 20.30 9.92
CA VAL A 380 4.96 19.21 9.53
C VAL A 380 4.60 17.91 10.26
N GLU A 381 4.30 17.99 11.56
CA GLU A 381 3.86 16.82 12.34
C GLU A 381 2.48 16.32 11.89
N ALA A 382 1.57 17.21 11.54
CA ALA A 382 0.28 16.84 10.97
C ALA A 382 0.46 16.09 9.64
N TRP A 383 1.32 16.60 8.74
CA TRP A 383 1.64 15.90 7.50
C TRP A 383 2.29 14.54 7.75
N TRP A 384 3.22 14.43 8.69
CA TRP A 384 3.91 13.18 9.02
C TRP A 384 2.94 12.05 9.38
N ARG A 385 1.90 12.38 10.15
CA ARG A 385 0.87 11.44 10.60
C ARG A 385 -0.28 11.23 9.59
N LEU A 386 -0.38 12.08 8.58
CA LEU A 386 -1.48 12.05 7.61
C LEU A 386 -1.51 10.70 6.85
N PRO A 387 -2.63 9.95 6.88
CA PRO A 387 -2.69 8.61 6.27
C PRO A 387 -2.71 8.62 4.75
N ILE A 388 -2.73 9.78 4.12
CA ILE A 388 -2.78 9.99 2.67
C ILE A 388 -1.61 10.83 2.19
N SER A 389 -1.32 10.80 0.88
CA SER A 389 -0.47 11.77 0.18
C SER A 389 -1.35 12.70 -0.64
N PRO A 390 -1.50 13.97 -0.21
CA PRO A 390 -2.39 14.96 -0.84
C PRO A 390 -2.14 15.19 -2.33
N THR A 391 -0.88 15.12 -2.75
CA THR A 391 -0.46 15.40 -4.15
C THR A 391 -0.44 14.14 -5.03
N ARG A 392 -0.71 12.95 -4.46
CA ARG A 392 -0.74 11.71 -5.23
C ARG A 392 -1.77 11.77 -6.35
N ARG A 393 -1.37 11.32 -7.53
CA ARG A 393 -2.26 11.09 -8.67
C ARG A 393 -2.54 9.61 -8.83
N TYR A 394 -3.77 9.27 -9.12
CA TYR A 394 -4.20 7.92 -9.45
C TYR A 394 -4.72 7.91 -10.88
N GLU A 395 -4.09 7.13 -11.76
CA GLU A 395 -4.39 7.14 -13.21
C GLU A 395 -4.44 8.56 -13.82
N GLY A 396 -3.48 9.40 -13.43
CA GLY A 396 -3.39 10.79 -13.88
C GLY A 396 -4.37 11.76 -13.20
N LYS A 397 -5.30 11.28 -12.38
CA LYS A 397 -6.29 12.11 -11.66
C LYS A 397 -5.79 12.45 -10.27
N SER A 398 -5.86 13.73 -9.91
CA SER A 398 -5.56 14.19 -8.55
C SER A 398 -6.68 13.80 -7.58
N ARG A 399 -6.30 13.50 -6.34
CA ARG A 399 -7.26 13.24 -5.25
C ARG A 399 -8.08 14.50 -4.92
N THR A 400 -9.32 14.32 -4.53
CA THR A 400 -10.15 15.39 -3.95
C THR A 400 -9.67 15.68 -2.52
N PRO A 401 -9.23 16.93 -2.19
CA PRO A 401 -8.82 17.27 -0.82
C PRO A 401 -9.95 17.05 0.18
N LEU A 402 -9.60 16.70 1.40
CA LEU A 402 -10.53 16.46 2.53
C LEU A 402 -11.58 15.36 2.28
N ALA A 403 -11.47 14.60 1.18
CA ALA A 403 -12.33 13.45 0.96
C ALA A 403 -12.00 12.31 1.94
N PRO A 404 -12.99 11.44 2.26
CA PRO A 404 -12.76 10.28 3.11
C PRO A 404 -11.58 9.44 2.64
N VAL A 405 -10.83 8.90 3.60
CA VAL A 405 -9.66 8.05 3.34
C VAL A 405 -10.14 6.64 3.00
N GLY A 406 -9.66 6.09 1.88
CA GLY A 406 -9.91 4.70 1.48
C GLY A 406 -9.03 3.71 2.26
N SER A 407 -9.27 2.42 2.05
CA SER A 407 -8.42 1.33 2.55
C SER A 407 -7.09 1.27 1.79
N GLY A 408 -6.03 0.81 2.46
CA GLY A 408 -4.70 0.61 1.86
C GLY A 408 -3.57 0.92 2.84
N THR A 409 -2.32 0.80 2.37
CA THR A 409 -1.15 1.16 3.18
C THR A 409 -1.17 2.66 3.49
N PRO A 410 -1.19 3.07 4.77
CA PRO A 410 -1.18 4.48 5.13
C PRO A 410 0.09 5.18 4.61
N SER A 411 -0.06 6.40 4.09
CA SER A 411 1.09 7.17 3.58
C SER A 411 2.10 7.55 4.67
N SER A 412 1.70 7.55 5.95
CA SER A 412 2.63 7.69 7.09
C SER A 412 3.70 6.58 7.09
N VAL A 413 3.31 5.33 6.84
CA VAL A 413 4.24 4.20 6.71
C VAL A 413 5.19 4.39 5.53
N ILE A 414 4.68 4.92 4.43
CA ILE A 414 5.50 5.19 3.23
C ILE A 414 6.51 6.30 3.52
N ARG A 415 6.11 7.38 4.23
CA ARG A 415 7.03 8.44 4.67
C ARG A 415 8.13 7.90 5.56
N GLU A 416 7.81 7.07 6.56
CA GLU A 416 8.80 6.42 7.43
C GLU A 416 9.86 5.68 6.62
N VAL A 417 9.44 4.85 5.65
CA VAL A 417 10.37 4.10 4.79
C VAL A 417 11.15 5.02 3.86
N VAL A 418 10.50 5.94 3.15
CA VAL A 418 11.17 6.87 2.23
C VAL A 418 12.23 7.69 2.97
N PHE A 419 11.90 8.27 4.12
CA PHE A 419 12.85 9.05 4.93
C PHE A 419 13.97 8.18 5.51
N GLY A 420 13.68 6.91 5.87
CA GLY A 420 14.68 5.93 6.27
C GLY A 420 15.70 5.61 5.18
N LEU A 421 15.29 5.71 3.92
CA LEU A 421 16.13 5.46 2.74
C LEU A 421 16.98 6.67 2.33
N LEU A 422 16.54 7.90 2.62
CA LEU A 422 17.26 9.10 2.21
C LEU A 422 18.58 9.23 3.00
N PRO A 423 19.71 9.51 2.31
CA PRO A 423 21.00 9.66 2.96
C PRO A 423 21.05 10.93 3.84
N ALA A 424 21.81 10.86 4.92
CA ALA A 424 22.11 12.05 5.72
C ALA A 424 23.34 12.76 5.13
N GLY A 425 23.23 14.06 4.87
CA GLY A 425 24.36 14.90 4.42
C GLY A 425 24.76 14.71 2.95
N ALA A 426 23.96 14.02 2.15
CA ALA A 426 24.15 13.87 0.71
C ALA A 426 22.81 13.93 0.00
N ALA A 427 22.81 14.29 -1.28
CA ALA A 427 21.63 14.25 -2.13
C ALA A 427 21.48 12.87 -2.77
N VAL A 428 20.25 12.48 -3.09
CA VAL A 428 19.96 11.30 -3.90
C VAL A 428 20.27 11.62 -5.36
N SER A 429 20.92 10.69 -6.07
CA SER A 429 21.26 10.86 -7.49
C SER A 429 20.02 10.94 -8.36
N GLU A 430 19.11 9.98 -8.16
CA GLU A 430 17.88 9.84 -8.95
C GLU A 430 16.68 9.47 -8.05
N PRO A 431 15.57 10.19 -8.11
CA PRO A 431 14.37 9.86 -7.32
C PRO A 431 13.81 8.45 -7.59
N GLU A 432 14.02 7.92 -8.80
CA GLU A 432 13.57 6.58 -9.18
C GLU A 432 14.28 5.46 -8.39
N GLU A 433 15.50 5.69 -7.94
CA GLU A 433 16.21 4.75 -7.06
C GLU A 433 15.55 4.65 -5.69
N VAL A 434 15.02 5.78 -5.17
CA VAL A 434 14.21 5.78 -3.95
C VAL A 434 12.90 5.02 -4.16
N VAL A 435 12.27 5.16 -5.34
CA VAL A 435 11.06 4.39 -5.70
C VAL A 435 11.37 2.89 -5.70
N ALA A 436 12.46 2.47 -6.33
CA ALA A 436 12.87 1.07 -6.39
C ALA A 436 13.16 0.50 -4.99
N ALA A 437 13.93 1.22 -4.17
CA ALA A 437 14.26 0.80 -2.81
C ALA A 437 13.03 0.80 -1.88
N ALA A 438 12.15 1.79 -1.98
CA ALA A 438 10.89 1.82 -1.22
C ALA A 438 9.97 0.66 -1.61
N SER A 439 9.90 0.31 -2.90
CA SER A 439 9.13 -0.82 -3.40
C SER A 439 9.67 -2.17 -2.90
N TRP A 440 10.97 -2.27 -2.64
CA TRP A 440 11.56 -3.45 -2.02
C TRP A 440 11.17 -3.58 -0.54
N HIS A 441 11.11 -2.47 0.20
CA HIS A 441 10.68 -2.44 1.61
C HIS A 441 9.16 -2.59 1.78
N LEU A 442 8.39 -2.11 0.80
CA LEU A 442 6.93 -2.05 0.82
C LEU A 442 6.37 -2.69 -0.47
N PRO A 443 6.58 -3.99 -0.69
CA PRO A 443 6.29 -4.63 -1.98
C PRO A 443 4.79 -4.62 -2.35
N LEU A 444 3.88 -4.51 -1.39
CA LEU A 444 2.45 -4.36 -1.67
C LEU A 444 2.12 -3.02 -2.35
N LEU A 445 2.99 -2.00 -2.24
CA LEU A 445 2.83 -0.74 -2.96
C LEU A 445 2.95 -0.90 -4.49
N GLN A 446 3.75 -1.86 -4.98
CA GLN A 446 3.90 -2.09 -6.41
C GLN A 446 2.55 -2.36 -7.08
N ARG A 447 1.64 -3.02 -6.36
CA ARG A 447 0.26 -3.30 -6.82
C ARG A 447 -0.64 -2.07 -6.80
N ALA A 448 -0.27 -1.00 -6.08
CA ALA A 448 -1.07 0.19 -5.85
C ALA A 448 -0.50 1.48 -6.47
N GLY A 449 0.50 1.40 -7.36
CA GLY A 449 1.16 2.57 -7.93
C GLY A 449 2.22 3.14 -6.98
N ALA A 450 3.27 2.37 -6.71
CA ALA A 450 4.37 2.75 -5.81
C ALA A 450 5.06 4.04 -6.26
N ARG A 451 5.31 4.17 -7.57
CA ARG A 451 5.99 5.33 -8.14
C ARG A 451 5.27 6.63 -7.81
N GLU A 452 3.97 6.67 -8.07
CA GLU A 452 3.14 7.87 -7.87
C GLU A 452 3.12 8.31 -6.40
N VAL A 453 3.05 7.37 -5.47
CA VAL A 453 2.97 7.71 -4.04
C VAL A 453 4.33 8.09 -3.46
N VAL A 454 5.42 7.42 -3.84
CA VAL A 454 6.78 7.78 -3.39
C VAL A 454 7.17 9.15 -3.92
N LEU A 455 6.94 9.42 -5.22
CA LEU A 455 7.20 10.75 -5.80
C LEU A 455 6.31 11.84 -5.19
N ALA A 456 5.06 11.53 -4.83
CA ALA A 456 4.21 12.47 -4.09
C ALA A 456 4.81 12.79 -2.71
N VAL A 457 5.26 11.79 -1.96
CA VAL A 457 5.94 12.01 -0.66
C VAL A 457 7.17 12.89 -0.82
N LEU A 458 8.04 12.64 -1.82
CA LEU A 458 9.21 13.48 -2.10
C LEU A 458 8.82 14.91 -2.49
N THR A 459 7.77 15.09 -3.28
CA THR A 459 7.27 16.41 -3.68
C THR A 459 6.72 17.17 -2.48
N GLU A 460 5.88 16.53 -1.66
CA GLU A 460 5.31 17.11 -0.45
C GLU A 460 6.41 17.49 0.56
N SER A 461 7.42 16.63 0.73
CA SER A 461 8.54 16.90 1.64
C SER A 461 9.40 18.09 1.20
N ARG A 462 9.57 18.30 -0.12
CA ARG A 462 10.23 19.50 -0.65
C ARG A 462 9.40 20.77 -0.39
N MET A 463 8.08 20.71 -0.58
CA MET A 463 7.18 21.83 -0.28
C MET A 463 7.22 22.24 1.19
N LEU A 464 7.42 21.28 2.09
CA LEU A 464 7.47 21.49 3.55
C LEU A 464 8.88 21.80 4.09
N GLY A 465 9.90 21.81 3.23
CA GLY A 465 11.29 22.05 3.63
C GLY A 465 11.94 20.88 4.39
N LEU A 466 11.41 19.67 4.26
CA LEU A 466 11.94 18.44 4.87
C LEU A 466 13.01 17.77 4.00
N VAL A 467 12.94 17.98 2.70
CA VAL A 467 13.91 17.62 1.68
C VAL A 467 14.21 18.88 0.87
N ALA A 468 15.48 19.16 0.61
CA ALA A 468 15.94 20.29 -0.19
C ALA A 468 17.18 19.87 -0.99
N ALA A 469 17.31 20.34 -2.23
CA ALA A 469 18.38 19.92 -3.14
C ALA A 469 18.58 18.38 -3.14
N ASP A 470 17.49 17.62 -3.14
CA ASP A 470 17.42 16.15 -3.07
C ASP A 470 18.11 15.50 -1.85
N ALA A 471 18.39 16.28 -0.81
CA ALA A 471 18.95 15.84 0.45
C ALA A 471 17.96 16.01 1.60
N LEU A 472 18.10 15.16 2.63
CA LEU A 472 17.32 15.27 3.84
C LEU A 472 17.80 16.46 4.67
N THR A 473 16.88 17.37 5.01
CA THR A 473 17.20 18.55 5.85
C THR A 473 17.28 18.18 7.33
N PRO A 474 17.86 19.05 8.20
CA PRO A 474 17.81 18.83 9.65
C PRO A 474 16.40 18.62 10.18
N LEU A 475 15.39 19.33 9.63
CA LEU A 475 13.99 19.17 10.00
C LEU A 475 13.44 17.78 9.58
N GLY A 476 13.82 17.31 8.40
CA GLY A 476 13.49 15.95 7.93
C GLY A 476 14.17 14.87 8.78
N LEU A 477 15.42 15.11 9.22
CA LEU A 477 16.15 14.18 10.09
C LEU A 477 15.46 13.98 11.44
N VAL A 478 14.98 15.04 12.08
CA VAL A 478 14.26 14.94 13.37
C VAL A 478 12.97 14.13 13.22
N LEU A 479 12.24 14.28 12.14
CA LEU A 479 11.05 13.46 11.89
C LEU A 479 11.40 11.99 11.67
N ARG A 480 12.49 11.70 10.94
CA ARG A 480 12.97 10.33 10.69
C ARG A 480 13.39 9.61 11.98
N THR A 481 14.11 10.28 12.85
CA THR A 481 14.59 9.68 14.11
C THR A 481 13.47 9.49 15.13
N GLY A 482 12.35 10.18 14.95
CA GLY A 482 11.12 10.03 15.72
C GLY A 482 11.28 10.34 17.21
N PRO A 483 10.18 10.50 17.94
CA PRO A 483 10.20 10.59 19.39
C PRO A 483 10.54 9.25 20.09
N GLU A 484 10.94 8.20 19.38
CA GLU A 484 11.37 6.93 19.98
C GLU A 484 12.68 7.05 20.75
N ALA A 485 13.59 7.94 20.35
CA ALA A 485 14.72 8.30 21.20
C ALA A 485 14.29 9.02 22.50
N ALA A 486 13.10 9.62 22.51
CA ALA A 486 12.50 10.24 23.69
C ALA A 486 11.60 9.26 24.49
N ARG A 487 11.21 8.11 23.95
CA ARG A 487 10.37 7.10 24.63
C ARG A 487 11.11 6.13 25.53
N SER A 488 12.42 6.21 25.66
CA SER A 488 13.17 5.50 26.72
C SER A 488 12.98 6.10 28.12
N GLY A 489 12.17 7.15 28.26
CA GLY A 489 11.77 7.75 29.53
C GLY A 489 10.25 7.84 29.63
N ALA A 490 9.70 6.98 30.44
CA ALA A 490 8.29 6.75 30.78
C ALA A 490 7.34 7.96 30.77
N GLY A 491 6.08 7.73 30.32
CA GLY A 491 4.92 8.33 30.97
C GLY A 491 3.89 9.03 30.11
N SER A 492 2.71 8.42 30.04
CA SER A 492 1.37 8.99 30.06
C SER A 492 0.73 9.56 28.80
N ALA A 493 -0.40 8.92 28.48
CA ALA A 493 -1.43 9.37 27.57
C ALA A 493 -2.27 10.50 28.20
N ALA A 494 -2.58 11.52 27.45
CA ALA A 494 -3.86 12.26 27.38
C ALA A 494 -3.72 13.54 26.59
N GLY A 495 -4.65 13.76 25.67
CA GLY A 495 -4.89 14.87 24.78
C GLY A 495 -4.42 16.26 25.20
N GLY A 496 -3.40 16.71 24.52
CA GLY A 496 -2.85 18.06 24.59
C GLY A 496 -1.63 18.07 23.70
N TRP A 497 -1.34 19.18 23.06
CA TRP A 497 -0.11 19.45 22.32
C TRP A 497 1.10 19.10 23.22
N SER A 498 1.59 17.87 23.13
CA SER A 498 2.45 17.28 24.13
C SER A 498 3.92 17.35 23.71
N GLU A 499 4.77 17.38 24.68
CA GLU A 499 6.24 17.43 24.78
C GLU A 499 7.09 16.82 23.64
N GLY A 500 6.52 16.08 22.70
CA GLY A 500 7.19 15.58 21.49
C GLY A 500 7.46 16.62 20.39
N GLY A 501 6.78 17.78 20.41
CA GLY A 501 6.95 18.85 19.41
C GLY A 501 8.16 19.76 19.67
N ARG A 502 8.78 19.75 20.84
CA ARG A 502 9.93 20.59 21.15
C ARG A 502 11.13 20.40 20.21
N PRO A 503 11.58 19.18 19.92
CA PRO A 503 12.72 18.98 19.03
C PRO A 503 12.45 19.48 17.60
N VAL A 504 11.24 19.30 17.09
CA VAL A 504 10.84 19.76 15.74
C VAL A 504 10.80 21.29 15.70
N ALA A 505 10.21 21.95 16.71
CA ALA A 505 10.12 23.40 16.80
C ALA A 505 11.49 24.06 16.99
N GLU A 506 12.40 23.48 17.76
CA GLU A 506 13.77 23.96 17.94
C GLU A 506 14.57 23.96 16.63
N VAL A 507 14.51 22.85 15.88
CA VAL A 507 15.18 22.76 14.58
C VAL A 507 14.53 23.71 13.56
N ALA A 508 13.20 23.82 13.57
CA ALA A 508 12.48 24.80 12.76
C ALA A 508 12.88 26.23 13.07
N ALA A 509 13.12 26.59 14.36
CA ALA A 509 13.59 27.90 14.76
C ALA A 509 14.97 28.20 14.18
N GLY A 510 15.91 27.26 14.23
CA GLY A 510 17.23 27.38 13.62
C GLY A 510 17.14 27.59 12.09
N LEU A 511 16.29 26.84 11.42
CA LEU A 511 16.07 26.95 9.97
C LEU A 511 15.50 28.34 9.58
N LEU A 512 14.50 28.84 10.32
CA LEU A 512 13.86 30.12 10.05
C LEU A 512 14.77 31.30 10.44
N ALA A 513 15.65 31.15 11.44
CA ALA A 513 16.63 32.17 11.80
C ALA A 513 17.69 32.37 10.69
N ALA A 514 18.14 31.27 10.07
CA ALA A 514 19.05 31.32 8.93
C ALA A 514 18.46 32.08 7.73
N ALA A 515 17.15 31.89 7.47
CA ALA A 515 16.45 32.63 6.42
C ALA A 515 16.41 34.13 6.64
N ARG A 516 16.19 34.60 7.90
CA ARG A 516 16.18 36.02 8.23
C ARG A 516 17.55 36.68 8.05
N GLN A 517 18.63 35.98 8.36
CA GLN A 517 19.98 36.51 8.16
C GLN A 517 20.31 36.70 6.67
N GLN A 518 19.83 35.83 5.79
CA GLN A 518 20.05 35.94 4.36
C GLN A 518 19.20 37.05 3.70
N ALA A 519 18.01 37.32 4.21
CA ALA A 519 17.17 38.41 3.71
C ALA A 519 17.74 39.80 3.99
N LEU A 520 18.56 39.95 5.04
CA LEU A 520 19.24 41.23 5.38
C LEU A 520 20.42 41.56 4.47
N PHE A 521 20.92 40.62 3.68
CA PHE A 521 22.06 40.79 2.77
C PHE A 521 21.67 40.66 1.28
N GLY A 522 20.41 40.84 0.93
CA GLY A 522 19.99 41.00 -0.45
C GLY A 522 20.71 42.20 -1.10
N THR A 523 21.19 42.03 -2.32
CA THR A 523 22.03 42.99 -3.06
C THR A 523 21.35 44.32 -3.37
N ASP A 524 20.10 44.49 -3.03
CA ASP A 524 19.36 45.74 -3.17
C ASP A 524 19.39 46.51 -1.83
N LEU A 525 20.17 47.55 -1.78
CA LEU A 525 20.23 48.55 -0.71
C LEU A 525 18.90 49.30 -0.47
N THR A 526 17.80 48.81 -0.96
CA THR A 526 16.46 49.30 -0.71
C THR A 526 15.74 48.32 0.21
N ALA A 527 15.81 48.62 1.49
CA ALA A 527 14.96 48.05 2.52
C ALA A 527 13.55 48.63 2.42
#